data_0b253ec0c2f41f234906bd54779b1e17
#
_entry.id   0b253ec0c2f41f234906bd54779b1e17
#
_cell.length_a   1.000
_cell.length_b   1.000
_cell.length_c   1.000
_cell.angle_alpha   90.00
_cell.angle_beta   90.00
_cell.angle_gamma   90.00
#
_symmetry.space_group_name_H-M   'P 1'
#
loop_
_entity.id
_entity.type
_entity.pdbx_description
1 polymer ?
#
loop_
_entity_poly.entity_id
_entity_poly.type
_entity_poly.pdbx_seq_one_letter_code
_entity_poly.pdbx_strand_id
1 'polypeptide(L)'
;MIKFIYEFLRFIKTSYRLGFIQPIKSLMEGCDFPDKYISLSKTKKAILMQTPTHKNLGDHAIVYAERKFIQDNLDDYNMIEVPYKDVYRMAKKIRNSMNYGDIIFIHGGGNLGDMYVYEEYMRRFIIKYFKKYKIVSFPQTCDFSDTFTGKAELLKSKRVYRRHKNLFIVARESESYNRMKVIGNRKILLTPDIVLTLDKTVDSSRNGAVTCFRNDREKSLSIENYEKINEVLIKHFSTIIKTDTLLNKDVSIEEREF
;
A
#
# COMPACT_ATOMS: atom_id res chain seq x y z
N MET A 1 -11.27 -19.62 26.64
CA MET A 1 -10.02 -20.38 26.55
C MET A 1 -9.82 -20.97 25.14
N ILE A 2 -10.70 -21.81 24.62
CA ILE A 2 -10.58 -22.47 23.30
C ILE A 2 -10.41 -21.46 22.14
N LYS A 3 -11.23 -20.40 22.08
CA LYS A 3 -11.12 -19.36 21.06
C LYS A 3 -9.76 -18.66 21.05
N PHE A 4 -9.20 -18.36 22.24
CA PHE A 4 -7.88 -17.75 22.38
C PHE A 4 -6.77 -18.69 21.89
N ILE A 5 -6.84 -19.98 22.23
CA ILE A 5 -5.87 -20.98 21.77
C ILE A 5 -5.92 -21.09 20.23
N TYR A 6 -7.11 -21.12 19.64
CA TYR A 6 -7.28 -21.17 18.20
C TYR A 6 -6.69 -19.94 17.50
N GLU A 7 -6.99 -18.73 17.99
CA GLU A 7 -6.43 -17.48 17.45
C GLU A 7 -4.90 -17.43 17.59
N PHE A 8 -4.37 -17.91 18.71
CA PHE A 8 -2.93 -17.99 18.93
C PHE A 8 -2.24 -18.95 17.97
N LEU A 9 -2.77 -20.16 17.78
CA LEU A 9 -2.23 -21.13 16.83
C LEU A 9 -2.32 -20.62 15.39
N ARG A 10 -3.43 -19.98 15.01
CA ARG A 10 -3.61 -19.34 13.72
C ARG A 10 -2.57 -18.23 13.50
N PHE A 11 -2.32 -17.41 14.51
CA PHE A 11 -1.30 -16.36 14.49
C PHE A 11 0.10 -16.94 14.28
N ILE A 12 0.49 -18.00 15.01
CA ILE A 12 1.78 -18.66 14.83
C ILE A 12 1.91 -19.22 13.41
N LYS A 13 0.92 -19.96 12.93
CA LYS A 13 0.91 -20.54 11.58
C LYS A 13 1.04 -19.47 10.51
N THR A 14 0.28 -18.38 10.61
CA THR A 14 0.33 -17.24 9.69
C THR A 14 1.70 -16.56 9.74
N SER A 15 2.22 -16.30 10.94
CA SER A 15 3.53 -15.69 11.13
C SER A 15 4.67 -16.51 10.51
N TYR A 16 4.64 -17.82 10.67
CA TYR A 16 5.64 -18.72 10.11
C TYR A 16 5.53 -18.78 8.57
N ARG A 17 4.32 -18.94 8.05
CA ARG A 17 4.08 -19.00 6.60
C ARG A 17 4.49 -17.70 5.91
N LEU A 18 4.02 -16.54 6.38
CA LEU A 18 4.23 -15.25 5.72
C LEU A 18 5.62 -14.66 6.00
N GLY A 19 6.13 -14.88 7.20
CA GLY A 19 7.41 -14.31 7.61
C GLY A 19 8.62 -15.12 7.17
N PHE A 20 8.44 -16.37 6.80
CA PHE A 20 9.55 -17.29 6.51
C PHE A 20 9.34 -18.15 5.27
N ILE A 21 8.31 -19.00 5.22
CA ILE A 21 8.15 -19.98 4.12
C ILE A 21 7.91 -19.26 2.79
N GLN A 22 6.91 -18.39 2.72
CA GLN A 22 6.52 -17.75 1.47
C GLN A 22 7.64 -16.89 0.86
N PRO A 23 8.34 -16.02 1.62
CA PRO A 23 9.46 -15.28 1.08
C PRO A 23 10.58 -16.18 0.53
N ILE A 24 10.96 -17.24 1.26
CA ILE A 24 12.03 -18.16 0.82
C ILE A 24 11.60 -18.89 -0.45
N LYS A 25 10.41 -19.50 -0.45
CA LYS A 25 9.88 -20.20 -1.60
C LYS A 25 9.87 -19.32 -2.85
N SER A 26 9.29 -18.11 -2.75
CA SER A 26 9.20 -17.19 -3.88
C SER A 26 10.57 -16.66 -4.34
N LEU A 27 11.52 -16.46 -3.43
CA LEU A 27 12.89 -16.08 -3.78
C LEU A 27 13.62 -17.21 -4.56
N MET A 28 13.30 -18.46 -4.24
CA MET A 28 13.87 -19.64 -4.92
C MET A 28 13.24 -19.85 -6.30
N GLU A 29 11.94 -19.68 -6.43
CA GLU A 29 11.22 -19.80 -7.70
C GLU A 29 11.69 -18.75 -8.72
N GLY A 30 12.01 -17.54 -8.25
CA GLY A 30 12.40 -16.41 -9.10
C GLY A 30 11.29 -16.01 -10.08
N CYS A 31 11.60 -15.13 -10.99
CA CYS A 31 10.75 -14.79 -12.13
C CYS A 31 11.63 -14.36 -13.30
N ASP A 32 11.10 -14.45 -14.50
CA ASP A 32 11.69 -13.86 -15.69
C ASP A 32 11.48 -12.34 -15.61
N PHE A 33 12.47 -11.68 -15.04
CA PHE A 33 12.53 -10.23 -15.00
C PHE A 33 12.94 -9.76 -16.40
N PRO A 34 12.18 -8.87 -17.05
CA PRO A 34 12.55 -8.40 -18.38
C PRO A 34 13.96 -7.82 -18.38
N ASP A 35 14.82 -8.30 -19.25
CA ASP A 35 16.23 -7.88 -19.33
C ASP A 35 16.40 -6.38 -19.60
N LYS A 36 15.36 -5.73 -20.19
CA LYS A 36 15.32 -4.26 -20.35
C LYS A 36 15.57 -3.48 -19.05
N TYR A 37 15.21 -4.04 -17.89
CA TYR A 37 15.45 -3.40 -16.60
C TYR A 37 16.86 -3.68 -16.04
N ILE A 38 17.53 -4.73 -16.54
CA ILE A 38 18.91 -5.08 -16.15
C ILE A 38 19.91 -4.23 -16.93
N SER A 39 19.62 -3.90 -18.19
CA SER A 39 20.47 -3.05 -19.04
C SER A 39 20.61 -1.62 -18.54
N LEU A 40 19.76 -1.18 -17.62
CA LEU A 40 19.80 0.12 -16.94
C LEU A 40 20.80 0.16 -15.77
N SER A 41 21.80 -0.72 -15.74
CA SER A 41 22.76 -0.84 -14.62
C SER A 41 23.58 0.43 -14.35
N LYS A 42 23.69 1.34 -15.31
CA LYS A 42 24.45 2.59 -15.18
C LYS A 42 23.62 3.81 -14.78
N THR A 43 22.29 3.71 -14.74
CA THR A 43 21.40 4.81 -14.41
C THR A 43 20.79 4.61 -13.02
N LYS A 44 20.46 5.72 -12.35
CA LYS A 44 19.74 5.65 -11.08
C LYS A 44 18.35 5.06 -11.28
N LYS A 45 17.85 4.32 -10.30
CA LYS A 45 16.56 3.65 -10.35
C LYS A 45 15.66 4.11 -9.22
N ALA A 46 14.41 4.41 -9.57
CA ALA A 46 13.29 4.59 -8.67
C ALA A 46 12.40 3.33 -8.75
N ILE A 47 12.38 2.52 -7.71
CA ILE A 47 11.72 1.22 -7.73
C ILE A 47 10.46 1.29 -6.88
N LEU A 48 9.30 1.40 -7.53
CA LEU A 48 8.00 1.44 -6.87
C LEU A 48 7.51 0.01 -6.64
N MET A 49 7.46 -0.42 -5.38
CA MET A 49 7.13 -1.78 -4.97
C MET A 49 5.77 -1.88 -4.30
N GLN A 50 5.20 -3.08 -4.37
CA GLN A 50 3.94 -3.44 -3.69
C GLN A 50 2.71 -2.80 -4.32
N THR A 51 2.77 -2.46 -5.62
CA THR A 51 1.63 -1.88 -6.31
C THR A 51 0.51 -2.91 -6.50
N PRO A 52 -0.76 -2.52 -6.31
CA PRO A 52 -1.90 -3.42 -6.40
C PRO A 52 -2.17 -3.85 -7.84
N THR A 53 -2.71 -5.07 -7.98
CA THR A 53 -3.31 -5.59 -9.22
C THR A 53 -4.76 -5.98 -9.02
N HIS A 54 -5.31 -5.74 -7.82
CA HIS A 54 -6.70 -6.02 -7.48
C HIS A 54 -7.65 -4.94 -7.99
N LYS A 55 -8.94 -5.11 -7.75
CA LYS A 55 -10.04 -4.38 -8.41
C LYS A 55 -10.32 -2.97 -7.86
N ASN A 56 -9.65 -2.51 -6.82
CA ASN A 56 -9.95 -1.24 -6.16
C ASN A 56 -9.36 -0.05 -6.94
N LEU A 57 -10.22 0.75 -7.56
CA LEU A 57 -9.83 1.96 -8.31
C LEU A 57 -9.11 3.00 -7.44
N GLY A 58 -9.47 3.11 -6.15
CA GLY A 58 -8.80 4.03 -5.22
C GLY A 58 -7.31 3.73 -5.11
N ASP A 59 -6.94 2.46 -4.97
CA ASP A 59 -5.53 2.06 -4.90
C ASP A 59 -4.81 2.27 -6.26
N HIS A 60 -5.51 2.08 -7.38
CA HIS A 60 -4.95 2.40 -8.70
C HIS A 60 -4.73 3.91 -8.89
N ALA A 61 -5.64 4.76 -8.40
CA ALA A 61 -5.46 6.21 -8.42
C ALA A 61 -4.23 6.63 -7.58
N ILE A 62 -3.99 5.98 -6.44
CA ILE A 62 -2.79 6.20 -5.63
C ILE A 62 -1.54 5.84 -6.44
N VAL A 63 -1.50 4.66 -7.09
CA VAL A 63 -0.35 4.26 -7.93
C VAL A 63 -0.11 5.24 -9.07
N TYR A 64 -1.17 5.69 -9.73
CA TYR A 64 -1.06 6.69 -10.79
C TYR A 64 -0.41 7.99 -10.28
N ALA A 65 -0.86 8.48 -9.11
CA ALA A 65 -0.27 9.65 -8.48
C ALA A 65 1.21 9.43 -8.07
N GLU A 66 1.53 8.25 -7.54
CA GLU A 66 2.90 7.87 -7.18
C GLU A 66 3.83 7.82 -8.39
N ARG A 67 3.37 7.23 -9.49
CA ARG A 67 4.13 7.19 -10.75
C ARG A 67 4.40 8.59 -11.26
N LYS A 68 3.34 9.42 -11.34
CA LYS A 68 3.46 10.80 -11.76
C LYS A 68 4.41 11.59 -10.86
N PHE A 69 4.29 11.45 -9.55
CA PHE A 69 5.19 12.10 -8.59
C PHE A 69 6.65 11.70 -8.82
N ILE A 70 6.93 10.41 -9.03
CA ILE A 70 8.30 9.92 -9.29
C ILE A 70 8.81 10.51 -10.61
N GLN A 71 8.01 10.48 -11.67
CA GLN A 71 8.39 10.99 -12.99
C GLN A 71 8.65 12.50 -12.99
N ASP A 72 7.78 13.27 -12.31
CA ASP A 72 7.89 14.73 -12.27
C ASP A 72 9.04 15.25 -11.38
N ASN A 73 9.52 14.44 -10.40
CA ASN A 73 10.51 14.88 -9.41
C ASN A 73 11.84 14.14 -9.47
N LEU A 74 11.94 13.09 -10.27
CA LEU A 74 13.13 12.24 -10.40
C LEU A 74 13.39 11.93 -11.89
N ASP A 75 13.58 12.98 -12.68
CA ASP A 75 13.76 12.92 -14.13
C ASP A 75 15.04 12.17 -14.56
N ASP A 76 16.07 12.14 -13.70
CA ASP A 76 17.30 11.37 -13.90
C ASP A 76 17.22 9.89 -13.43
N TYR A 77 16.03 9.45 -12.99
CA TYR A 77 15.79 8.07 -12.55
C TYR A 77 14.97 7.27 -13.55
N ASN A 78 15.37 6.03 -13.77
CA ASN A 78 14.53 5.06 -14.45
C ASN A 78 13.55 4.43 -13.45
N MET A 79 12.27 4.60 -13.70
CA MET A 79 11.24 4.03 -12.86
C MET A 79 11.01 2.55 -13.20
N ILE A 80 10.97 1.72 -12.16
CA ILE A 80 10.63 0.30 -12.24
C ILE A 80 9.45 0.06 -11.31
N GLU A 81 8.35 -0.46 -11.85
CA GLU A 81 7.20 -0.84 -11.04
C GLU A 81 7.20 -2.34 -10.77
N VAL A 82 6.95 -2.72 -9.51
CA VAL A 82 6.95 -4.11 -9.04
C VAL A 82 5.61 -4.39 -8.36
N PRO A 83 4.71 -5.14 -9.02
CA PRO A 83 3.43 -5.51 -8.44
C PRO A 83 3.58 -6.31 -7.15
N TYR A 84 2.60 -6.19 -6.28
CA TYR A 84 2.50 -6.92 -5.02
C TYR A 84 2.86 -8.41 -5.15
N LYS A 85 2.28 -9.11 -6.12
CA LYS A 85 2.49 -10.55 -6.33
C LYS A 85 3.93 -10.94 -6.70
N ASP A 86 4.71 -10.00 -7.24
CA ASP A 86 6.05 -10.25 -7.78
C ASP A 86 7.19 -9.79 -6.86
N VAL A 87 6.89 -9.05 -5.79
CA VAL A 87 7.91 -8.48 -4.88
C VAL A 87 8.92 -9.51 -4.41
N TYR A 88 8.47 -10.63 -3.86
CA TYR A 88 9.39 -11.68 -3.37
C TYR A 88 10.19 -12.32 -4.50
N ARG A 89 9.55 -12.63 -5.62
CA ARG A 89 10.15 -13.30 -6.77
C ARG A 89 11.23 -12.45 -7.43
N MET A 90 10.99 -11.15 -7.53
CA MET A 90 11.90 -10.18 -8.18
C MET A 90 12.99 -9.65 -7.25
N ALA A 91 12.82 -9.75 -5.93
CA ALA A 91 13.67 -9.09 -4.94
C ALA A 91 15.17 -9.39 -5.11
N LYS A 92 15.54 -10.63 -5.41
CA LYS A 92 16.96 -11.02 -5.61
C LYS A 92 17.55 -10.35 -6.84
N LYS A 93 16.86 -10.38 -7.99
CA LYS A 93 17.31 -9.75 -9.23
C LYS A 93 17.41 -8.23 -9.08
N ILE A 94 16.38 -7.60 -8.50
CA ILE A 94 16.37 -6.18 -8.22
C ILE A 94 17.57 -5.80 -7.35
N ARG A 95 17.79 -6.47 -6.21
CA ARG A 95 18.91 -6.15 -5.32
C ARG A 95 20.27 -6.29 -6.01
N ASN A 96 20.42 -7.25 -6.90
CA ASN A 96 21.67 -7.46 -7.65
C ASN A 96 21.90 -6.39 -8.73
N SER A 97 20.84 -5.75 -9.24
CA SER A 97 20.90 -4.65 -10.21
C SER A 97 20.97 -3.26 -9.58
N MET A 98 20.81 -3.15 -8.27
CA MET A 98 20.78 -1.85 -7.58
C MET A 98 22.18 -1.26 -7.40
N ASN A 99 22.26 0.04 -7.63
CA ASN A 99 23.45 0.88 -7.46
C ASN A 99 23.33 1.82 -6.26
N TYR A 100 24.45 2.47 -5.90
CA TYR A 100 24.42 3.57 -4.96
C TYR A 100 23.59 4.73 -5.53
N GLY A 101 22.68 5.27 -4.74
CA GLY A 101 21.76 6.33 -5.15
C GLY A 101 20.38 5.86 -5.60
N ASP A 102 20.17 4.56 -5.86
CA ASP A 102 18.85 4.02 -6.13
C ASP A 102 17.91 4.16 -4.94
N ILE A 103 16.63 4.38 -5.22
CA ILE A 103 15.59 4.59 -4.21
C ILE A 103 14.49 3.54 -4.39
N ILE A 104 14.07 2.96 -3.28
CA ILE A 104 12.87 2.12 -3.24
C ILE A 104 11.72 2.95 -2.69
N PHE A 105 10.63 2.94 -3.41
CA PHE A 105 9.34 3.45 -2.97
C PHE A 105 8.42 2.28 -2.63
N ILE A 106 7.71 2.37 -1.52
CA ILE A 106 6.67 1.42 -1.14
C ILE A 106 5.33 2.10 -1.33
N HIS A 107 4.44 1.44 -2.06
CA HIS A 107 3.08 1.91 -2.33
C HIS A 107 2.36 2.37 -1.06
N GLY A 108 1.61 3.47 -1.18
CA GLY A 108 0.84 4.11 -0.12
C GLY A 108 -0.49 3.44 0.19
N GLY A 109 -1.42 4.20 0.71
CA GLY A 109 -2.79 3.74 0.94
C GLY A 109 -3.13 3.40 2.39
N GLY A 110 -4.12 2.52 2.59
CA GLY A 110 -4.71 2.22 3.91
C GLY A 110 -4.24 0.91 4.56
N ASN A 111 -3.08 0.38 4.22
CA ASN A 111 -2.74 -1.01 4.53
C ASN A 111 -1.53 -1.22 5.46
N LEU A 112 -1.06 -0.18 6.18
CA LEU A 112 -0.01 -0.34 7.18
C LEU A 112 -0.61 -0.72 8.52
N GLY A 113 -0.61 -2.01 8.83
CA GLY A 113 -1.20 -2.51 10.08
C GLY A 113 -1.52 -4.00 10.06
N ASP A 114 -2.31 -4.45 11.03
CA ASP A 114 -2.66 -5.86 11.17
C ASP A 114 -3.95 -6.27 10.45
N MET A 115 -4.78 -5.32 10.01
CA MET A 115 -5.94 -5.62 9.17
C MET A 115 -5.52 -6.23 7.82
N TYR A 116 -4.47 -5.68 7.23
CA TYR A 116 -3.85 -6.14 5.99
C TYR A 116 -2.49 -6.77 6.28
N VAL A 117 -2.50 -7.81 7.08
CA VAL A 117 -1.28 -8.41 7.61
C VAL A 117 -0.32 -8.93 6.52
N TYR A 118 -0.83 -9.34 5.38
CA TYR A 118 -0.01 -9.81 4.24
C TYR A 118 0.83 -8.68 3.66
N GLU A 119 0.23 -7.51 3.47
CA GLU A 119 0.89 -6.30 2.99
C GLU A 119 1.97 -5.86 3.97
N GLU A 120 1.66 -5.92 5.28
CA GLU A 120 2.62 -5.55 6.31
C GLU A 120 3.80 -6.54 6.40
N TYR A 121 3.57 -7.84 6.19
CA TYR A 121 4.66 -8.83 6.09
C TYR A 121 5.57 -8.54 4.91
N MET A 122 5.01 -8.21 3.75
CA MET A 122 5.77 -7.86 2.56
C MET A 122 6.55 -6.56 2.75
N ARG A 123 5.94 -5.52 3.34
CA ARG A 123 6.60 -4.26 3.67
C ARG A 123 7.80 -4.49 4.58
N ARG A 124 7.62 -5.27 5.65
CA ARG A 124 8.72 -5.66 6.54
C ARG A 124 9.81 -6.46 5.82
N PHE A 125 9.45 -7.30 4.86
CA PHE A 125 10.42 -8.00 4.02
C PHE A 125 11.22 -7.01 3.17
N ILE A 126 10.58 -6.09 2.45
CA ILE A 126 11.25 -5.06 1.65
C ILE A 126 12.26 -4.29 2.51
N ILE A 127 11.81 -3.78 3.66
CA ILE A 127 12.64 -2.99 4.57
C ILE A 127 13.87 -3.78 5.07
N LYS A 128 13.72 -5.06 5.39
CA LYS A 128 14.83 -5.93 5.82
C LYS A 128 15.77 -6.28 4.67
N TYR A 129 15.20 -6.65 3.53
CA TYR A 129 15.95 -7.20 2.42
C TYR A 129 16.80 -6.13 1.73
N PHE A 130 16.27 -4.92 1.67
CA PHE A 130 16.93 -3.76 1.06
C PHE A 130 17.53 -2.78 2.08
N LYS A 131 17.99 -3.27 3.22
CA LYS A 131 18.47 -2.48 4.37
C LYS A 131 19.59 -1.46 4.07
N LYS A 132 20.29 -1.61 2.94
CA LYS A 132 21.40 -0.72 2.53
C LYS A 132 20.92 0.48 1.71
N TYR A 133 19.70 0.44 1.17
CA TYR A 133 19.19 1.43 0.23
C TYR A 133 18.24 2.42 0.92
N LYS A 134 18.03 3.57 0.30
CA LYS A 134 17.01 4.52 0.72
C LYS A 134 15.64 3.93 0.42
N ILE A 135 14.75 3.95 1.40
CA ILE A 135 13.36 3.50 1.26
C ILE A 135 12.44 4.64 1.67
N VAL A 136 11.44 4.92 0.85
CA VAL A 136 10.36 5.87 1.10
C VAL A 136 9.03 5.13 1.01
N SER A 137 8.28 5.05 2.11
CA SER A 137 6.90 4.59 2.06
C SER A 137 6.02 5.80 1.77
N PHE A 138 5.28 5.75 0.66
CA PHE A 138 4.31 6.78 0.30
C PHE A 138 3.22 6.93 1.39
N PRO A 139 2.39 8.00 1.35
CA PRO A 139 1.44 8.29 2.41
C PRO A 139 0.54 7.10 2.78
N GLN A 140 0.53 6.75 4.07
CA GLN A 140 -0.13 5.57 4.62
C GLN A 140 -1.10 5.94 5.74
N THR A 141 -2.21 5.21 5.85
CA THR A 141 -2.92 5.05 7.12
C THR A 141 -2.26 3.94 7.91
N CYS A 142 -2.00 4.20 9.20
CA CYS A 142 -1.38 3.27 10.12
C CYS A 142 -2.38 2.83 11.19
N ASP A 143 -2.75 1.54 11.19
CA ASP A 143 -3.64 0.99 12.21
C ASP A 143 -3.22 -0.42 12.65
N PHE A 144 -2.95 -0.56 13.96
CA PHE A 144 -2.74 -1.84 14.62
C PHE A 144 -3.78 -1.97 15.73
N SER A 145 -4.57 -3.04 15.68
CA SER A 145 -5.61 -3.29 16.66
C SER A 145 -5.06 -3.53 18.07
N ASP A 146 -5.88 -3.26 19.09
CA ASP A 146 -5.56 -3.51 20.50
C ASP A 146 -5.59 -4.99 20.88
N THR A 147 -5.87 -5.88 19.93
CA THR A 147 -5.87 -7.33 20.14
C THR A 147 -4.46 -7.85 20.44
N PHE A 148 -4.37 -9.06 20.98
CA PHE A 148 -3.08 -9.74 21.17
C PHE A 148 -2.28 -9.82 19.84
N THR A 149 -2.96 -10.18 18.75
CA THR A 149 -2.33 -10.30 17.43
C THR A 149 -1.86 -8.96 16.89
N GLY A 150 -2.69 -7.89 17.01
CA GLY A 150 -2.32 -6.54 16.59
C GLY A 150 -1.11 -6.00 17.34
N LYS A 151 -1.08 -6.17 18.68
CA LYS A 151 0.08 -5.79 19.51
C LYS A 151 1.34 -6.56 19.13
N ALA A 152 1.22 -7.86 18.84
CA ALA A 152 2.35 -8.66 18.41
C ALA A 152 2.88 -8.24 17.03
N GLU A 153 1.99 -7.94 16.07
CA GLU A 153 2.37 -7.43 14.76
C GLU A 153 3.02 -6.03 14.85
N LEU A 154 2.48 -5.15 15.69
CA LEU A 154 3.10 -3.84 15.98
C LEU A 154 4.53 -3.99 16.51
N LEU A 155 4.78 -4.93 17.44
CA LEU A 155 6.12 -5.18 17.96
C LEU A 155 7.09 -5.69 16.88
N LYS A 156 6.61 -6.53 15.95
CA LYS A 156 7.41 -6.98 14.81
C LYS A 156 7.76 -5.80 13.89
N SER A 157 6.80 -4.94 13.57
CA SER A 157 7.02 -3.75 12.76
C SER A 157 7.97 -2.77 13.42
N LYS A 158 7.80 -2.48 14.71
CA LYS A 158 8.75 -1.68 15.50
C LYS A 158 10.18 -2.18 15.37
N ARG A 159 10.38 -3.50 15.52
CA ARG A 159 11.72 -4.11 15.45
C ARG A 159 12.36 -3.95 14.08
N VAL A 160 11.59 -4.03 13.02
CA VAL A 160 12.07 -3.91 11.64
C VAL A 160 12.36 -2.45 11.28
N TYR A 161 11.40 -1.57 11.51
CA TYR A 161 11.44 -0.18 11.05
C TYR A 161 12.53 0.62 11.79
N ARG A 162 12.70 0.39 13.11
CA ARG A 162 13.75 1.05 13.91
C ARG A 162 15.17 0.71 13.46
N ARG A 163 15.38 -0.49 12.91
CA ARG A 163 16.70 -0.95 12.48
C ARG A 163 17.14 -0.41 11.14
N HIS A 164 16.21 0.14 10.37
CA HIS A 164 16.54 0.67 9.05
C HIS A 164 16.92 2.15 9.14
N LYS A 165 18.19 2.45 8.83
CA LYS A 165 18.76 3.81 9.03
C LYS A 165 18.26 4.84 8.01
N ASN A 166 17.83 4.40 6.83
CA ASN A 166 17.45 5.27 5.72
C ASN A 166 16.03 4.98 5.21
N LEU A 167 15.10 4.75 6.15
CA LEU A 167 13.67 4.57 5.89
C LEU A 167 12.92 5.85 6.24
N PHE A 168 12.16 6.36 5.27
CA PHE A 168 11.19 7.43 5.44
C PHE A 168 9.78 6.82 5.38
N ILE A 169 8.94 7.16 6.34
CA ILE A 169 7.54 6.75 6.35
C ILE A 169 6.69 8.00 6.31
N VAL A 170 5.73 8.03 5.42
CA VAL A 170 4.81 9.17 5.29
C VAL A 170 3.43 8.76 5.78
N ALA A 171 2.88 9.54 6.71
CA ALA A 171 1.50 9.42 7.17
C ALA A 171 0.60 10.35 6.32
N ARG A 172 -0.63 9.93 6.03
CA ARG A 172 -1.58 10.76 5.27
C ARG A 172 -2.57 11.52 6.14
N GLU A 173 -2.62 11.22 7.45
CA GLU A 173 -3.42 11.95 8.44
C GLU A 173 -2.74 11.95 9.83
N SER A 174 -3.18 12.86 10.69
CA SER A 174 -2.57 13.11 11.99
C SER A 174 -2.60 11.91 12.94
N GLU A 175 -3.66 11.09 12.88
CA GLU A 175 -3.77 9.89 13.71
C GLU A 175 -2.70 8.87 13.34
N SER A 176 -2.54 8.58 12.06
CA SER A 176 -1.47 7.69 11.56
C SER A 176 -0.08 8.23 11.86
N TYR A 177 0.12 9.54 11.75
CA TYR A 177 1.38 10.16 12.14
C TYR A 177 1.74 9.90 13.61
N ASN A 178 0.77 10.04 14.52
CA ASN A 178 0.97 9.76 15.93
C ASN A 178 1.22 8.25 16.19
N ARG A 179 0.49 7.37 15.54
CA ARG A 179 0.69 5.91 15.62
C ARG A 179 2.07 5.50 15.08
N MET A 180 2.52 6.09 13.98
CA MET A 180 3.85 5.84 13.40
C MET A 180 4.99 6.28 14.32
N LYS A 181 4.83 7.34 15.12
CA LYS A 181 5.80 7.72 16.17
C LYS A 181 6.00 6.58 17.17
N VAL A 182 4.95 5.85 17.51
CA VAL A 182 5.03 4.69 18.40
C VAL A 182 5.84 3.56 17.76
N ILE A 183 5.80 3.40 16.44
CA ILE A 183 6.66 2.46 15.71
C ILE A 183 8.14 2.84 15.87
N GLY A 184 8.42 4.13 16.06
CA GLY A 184 9.73 4.61 16.48
C GLY A 184 10.74 4.73 15.33
N ASN A 185 10.30 4.94 14.12
CA ASN A 185 11.14 5.44 13.04
C ASN A 185 11.37 6.96 13.28
N ARG A 186 12.59 7.43 13.01
CA ARG A 186 12.96 8.84 13.22
C ARG A 186 12.60 9.75 12.05
N LYS A 187 12.31 9.19 10.88
CA LYS A 187 12.04 9.92 9.64
C LYS A 187 10.58 9.71 9.23
N ILE A 188 9.67 10.32 9.99
CA ILE A 188 8.23 10.30 9.73
C ILE A 188 7.82 11.67 9.23
N LEU A 189 7.09 11.69 8.12
CA LEU A 189 6.51 12.89 7.53
C LEU A 189 4.99 12.81 7.60
N LEU A 190 4.35 13.96 7.62
CA LEU A 190 2.89 14.09 7.48
C LEU A 190 2.60 14.88 6.21
N THR A 191 1.85 14.29 5.29
CA THR A 191 1.36 14.92 4.06
C THR A 191 -0.07 14.47 3.83
N PRO A 192 -0.86 15.17 3.03
CA PRO A 192 -2.10 14.60 2.53
C PRO A 192 -1.87 13.32 1.70
N ASP A 193 -2.97 12.62 1.38
CA ASP A 193 -2.92 11.50 0.44
C ASP A 193 -2.35 11.96 -0.90
N ILE A 194 -1.50 11.15 -1.52
CA ILE A 194 -0.81 11.53 -2.76
C ILE A 194 -1.78 11.74 -3.93
N VAL A 195 -2.97 11.18 -3.90
CA VAL A 195 -4.02 11.40 -4.91
C VAL A 195 -4.37 12.90 -5.03
N LEU A 196 -4.22 13.68 -3.96
CA LEU A 196 -4.45 15.12 -3.97
C LEU A 196 -3.43 15.92 -4.80
N THR A 197 -2.37 15.29 -5.27
CA THR A 197 -1.44 15.90 -6.25
C THR A 197 -1.99 15.86 -7.68
N LEU A 198 -3.07 15.09 -7.92
CA LEU A 198 -3.70 14.99 -9.24
C LEU A 198 -4.70 16.12 -9.41
N ASP A 199 -4.44 17.01 -10.35
CA ASP A 199 -5.45 17.97 -10.79
C ASP A 199 -6.31 17.33 -11.89
N LYS A 200 -7.47 16.84 -11.50
CA LYS A 200 -8.50 16.26 -12.38
C LYS A 200 -9.81 17.04 -12.27
N THR A 201 -9.71 18.33 -11.96
CA THR A 201 -10.87 19.23 -11.89
C THR A 201 -11.50 19.36 -13.27
N VAL A 202 -12.79 19.13 -13.37
CA VAL A 202 -13.58 19.33 -14.57
C VAL A 202 -14.52 20.49 -14.32
N ASP A 203 -14.44 21.51 -15.17
CA ASP A 203 -15.36 22.63 -15.14
C ASP A 203 -16.65 22.25 -15.92
N SER A 204 -17.54 21.57 -15.22
CA SER A 204 -18.83 21.13 -15.76
C SER A 204 -19.96 21.42 -14.78
N SER A 205 -21.14 21.69 -15.31
CA SER A 205 -22.38 21.79 -14.54
C SER A 205 -22.63 20.46 -13.81
N ARG A 206 -22.81 20.52 -12.50
CA ARG A 206 -23.10 19.35 -11.66
C ARG A 206 -24.57 19.29 -11.33
N ASN A 207 -25.20 18.17 -11.60
CA ASN A 207 -26.60 17.92 -11.28
C ASN A 207 -26.77 16.49 -10.74
N GLY A 208 -27.52 16.35 -9.63
CA GLY A 208 -27.74 15.06 -8.99
C GLY A 208 -26.74 14.72 -7.87
N ALA A 209 -26.79 13.47 -7.45
CA ALA A 209 -25.92 12.91 -6.42
C ALA A 209 -25.31 11.58 -6.89
N VAL A 210 -24.07 11.32 -6.47
CA VAL A 210 -23.42 10.02 -6.63
C VAL A 210 -23.20 9.41 -5.26
N THR A 211 -23.60 8.16 -5.08
CA THR A 211 -23.38 7.42 -3.83
C THR A 211 -22.44 6.25 -4.08
N CYS A 212 -21.41 6.17 -3.25
CA CYS A 212 -20.42 5.09 -3.23
C CYS A 212 -20.28 4.57 -1.79
N PHE A 213 -21.19 3.69 -1.36
CA PHE A 213 -21.18 3.14 -0.02
C PHE A 213 -20.38 1.85 0.06
N ARG A 214 -19.44 1.76 1.01
CA ARG A 214 -18.69 0.54 1.26
C ARG A 214 -19.61 -0.62 1.66
N ASN A 215 -19.38 -1.78 1.09
CA ASN A 215 -20.07 -3.02 1.42
C ASN A 215 -19.10 -4.18 1.71
N ASP A 216 -17.95 -3.87 2.24
CA ASP A 216 -16.88 -4.81 2.61
C ASP A 216 -16.68 -4.87 4.13
N ARG A 217 -15.61 -5.56 4.57
CA ARG A 217 -15.28 -5.71 6.00
C ARG A 217 -14.95 -4.39 6.74
N GLU A 218 -14.73 -3.31 6.01
CA GLU A 218 -14.50 -1.97 6.57
C GLU A 218 -15.78 -1.14 6.65
N LYS A 219 -16.94 -1.73 6.30
CA LYS A 219 -18.23 -1.07 6.41
C LYS A 219 -18.52 -0.69 7.86
N SER A 220 -18.67 0.61 8.10
CA SER A 220 -19.04 1.17 9.40
C SER A 220 -20.48 1.70 9.45
N LEU A 221 -21.11 1.88 8.29
CA LEU A 221 -22.46 2.45 8.18
C LEU A 221 -23.52 1.41 8.54
N SER A 222 -24.38 1.71 9.54
CA SER A 222 -25.53 0.89 9.88
C SER A 222 -26.62 0.97 8.79
N ILE A 223 -27.48 -0.04 8.73
CA ILE A 223 -28.62 -0.07 7.80
C ILE A 223 -29.53 1.15 8.03
N GLU A 224 -29.83 1.47 9.27
CA GLU A 224 -30.67 2.62 9.65
C GLU A 224 -30.08 3.95 9.12
N ASN A 225 -28.78 4.16 9.29
CA ASN A 225 -28.12 5.37 8.79
C ASN A 225 -28.08 5.41 7.25
N TYR A 226 -27.91 4.25 6.61
CA TYR A 226 -27.98 4.14 5.16
C TYR A 226 -29.37 4.56 4.63
N GLU A 227 -30.46 4.10 5.27
CA GLU A 227 -31.83 4.45 4.90
C GLU A 227 -32.09 5.93 5.09
N LYS A 228 -31.70 6.53 6.23
CA LYS A 228 -31.81 7.97 6.47
C LYS A 228 -31.07 8.82 5.44
N ILE A 229 -29.86 8.41 5.05
CA ILE A 229 -29.11 9.12 4.01
C ILE A 229 -29.85 9.03 2.66
N ASN A 230 -30.35 7.85 2.28
CA ASN A 230 -31.08 7.69 1.04
C ASN A 230 -32.37 8.53 1.01
N GLU A 231 -33.14 8.59 2.10
CA GLU A 231 -34.33 9.43 2.21
C GLU A 231 -34.00 10.91 1.95
N VAL A 232 -32.93 11.40 2.58
CA VAL A 232 -32.46 12.80 2.37
C VAL A 232 -32.07 13.01 0.90
N LEU A 233 -31.33 12.09 0.30
CA LEU A 233 -30.89 12.20 -1.08
C LEU A 233 -32.08 12.24 -2.06
N ILE A 234 -33.05 11.34 -1.90
CA ILE A 234 -34.26 11.29 -2.74
C ILE A 234 -35.08 12.58 -2.63
N LYS A 235 -35.11 13.19 -1.45
CA LYS A 235 -35.81 14.46 -1.23
C LYS A 235 -35.17 15.65 -1.96
N HIS A 236 -33.84 15.64 -2.09
CA HIS A 236 -33.09 16.82 -2.59
C HIS A 236 -32.57 16.68 -4.03
N PHE A 237 -32.47 15.47 -4.57
CA PHE A 237 -31.91 15.22 -5.90
C PHE A 237 -32.84 14.39 -6.77
N SER A 238 -33.09 14.87 -7.98
CA SER A 238 -33.89 14.15 -8.99
C SER A 238 -33.13 12.97 -9.61
N THR A 239 -31.81 13.03 -9.61
CA THR A 239 -30.93 11.98 -10.17
C THR A 239 -29.96 11.51 -9.12
N ILE A 240 -29.96 10.21 -8.83
CA ILE A 240 -29.03 9.57 -7.89
C ILE A 240 -28.39 8.38 -8.59
N ILE A 241 -27.05 8.42 -8.72
CA ILE A 241 -26.27 7.32 -9.29
C ILE A 241 -25.60 6.55 -8.15
N LYS A 242 -25.86 5.24 -8.11
CA LYS A 242 -25.18 4.33 -7.18
C LYS A 242 -23.97 3.72 -7.91
N THR A 243 -22.80 3.79 -7.31
CA THR A 243 -21.57 3.25 -7.88
C THR A 243 -20.72 2.56 -6.81
N ASP A 244 -19.68 1.88 -7.26
CA ASP A 244 -18.62 1.30 -6.43
C ASP A 244 -17.26 1.64 -7.05
N THR A 245 -16.23 1.63 -6.23
CA THR A 245 -14.82 1.76 -6.67
C THR A 245 -14.20 0.42 -7.08
N LEU A 246 -14.94 -0.69 -7.00
CA LEU A 246 -14.47 -2.00 -7.40
C LEU A 246 -14.73 -2.27 -8.88
N LEU A 247 -13.67 -2.64 -9.61
CA LEU A 247 -13.78 -3.10 -10.99
C LEU A 247 -14.27 -4.55 -11.07
N ASN A 248 -14.80 -4.94 -12.22
CA ASN A 248 -15.25 -6.32 -12.45
C ASN A 248 -14.09 -7.32 -12.64
N LYS A 249 -12.90 -6.84 -13.02
CA LYS A 249 -11.68 -7.64 -13.21
C LYS A 249 -10.47 -7.02 -12.50
N ASP A 250 -9.44 -7.80 -12.26
CA ASP A 250 -8.14 -7.29 -11.81
C ASP A 250 -7.49 -6.48 -12.94
N VAL A 251 -6.69 -5.49 -12.56
CA VAL A 251 -6.04 -4.54 -13.48
C VAL A 251 -4.56 -4.84 -13.56
N SER A 252 -4.04 -5.01 -14.79
CA SER A 252 -2.60 -5.15 -15.03
C SER A 252 -1.89 -3.79 -14.96
N ILE A 253 -0.55 -3.80 -14.98
CA ILE A 253 0.23 -2.56 -15.00
C ILE A 253 -0.05 -1.76 -16.27
N GLU A 254 -0.19 -2.44 -17.39
CA GLU A 254 -0.41 -1.87 -18.72
C GLU A 254 -1.81 -1.24 -18.84
N GLU A 255 -2.80 -1.75 -18.10
CA GLU A 255 -4.18 -1.27 -18.11
C GLU A 255 -4.43 -0.06 -17.18
N ARG A 256 -3.40 0.49 -16.52
CA ARG A 256 -3.54 1.60 -15.55
C ARG A 256 -3.43 2.99 -16.19
N GLU A 257 -3.79 3.13 -17.44
CA GLU A 257 -3.92 4.44 -18.08
C GLU A 257 -5.30 5.03 -17.73
N PHE A 258 -5.30 6.21 -17.10
CA PHE A 258 -6.49 6.97 -16.70
C PHE A 258 -6.66 8.21 -17.59
#